data_79fefd892dd27727fb0ccbeb9cf416b9
#
_entry.id   79fefd892dd27727fb0ccbeb9cf416b9
#
_cell.length_a   1.000
_cell.length_b   1.000
_cell.length_c   1.000
_cell.angle_alpha   90.00
_cell.angle_beta   90.00
_cell.angle_gamma   90.00
#
_symmetry.space_group_name_H-M   'P 1'
#
loop_
_entity.id
_entity.type
_entity.pdbx_description
1 polymer ?
#
loop_
_entity_poly.entity_id
_entity_poly.type
_entity_poly.pdbx_seq_one_letter_code
_entity_poly.pdbx_strand_id
1 'polypeptide(L)'
;MNKVCPVVLRETFEVAELLVFQHPLAGIQLVKGTIEPGELPEHAALRELSEESGISRASNVRTLGTWPSGHKEQVWSFWVCQPRTPPPNNWVHRAADDGGHLFRFFWHPLFGAPSEQWHPVYQRALRFIQNAV
;
A
#
# COMPACT_ATOMS: atom_id res chain seq x y z
N MET A 1 -9.39 -15.58 2.54
CA MET A 1 -9.55 -14.23 3.12
C MET A 1 -9.00 -13.20 2.16
N ASN A 2 -9.80 -12.23 1.81
CA ASN A 2 -9.46 -11.26 0.77
C ASN A 2 -8.97 -9.95 1.37
N LYS A 3 -7.83 -9.49 0.88
CA LYS A 3 -7.20 -8.23 1.26
C LYS A 3 -7.14 -7.31 0.06
N VAL A 4 -7.06 -6.03 0.32
CA VAL A 4 -6.83 -5.01 -0.70
C VAL A 4 -5.54 -4.27 -0.38
N CYS A 5 -4.80 -3.93 -1.42
CA CYS A 5 -3.57 -3.17 -1.32
C CYS A 5 -3.67 -1.96 -2.26
N PRO A 6 -3.95 -0.78 -1.73
CA PRO A 6 -3.88 0.43 -2.53
C PRO A 6 -2.42 0.77 -2.83
N VAL A 7 -2.15 1.07 -4.09
CA VAL A 7 -0.82 1.38 -4.60
C VAL A 7 -0.80 2.83 -5.04
N VAL A 8 0.05 3.64 -4.41
CA VAL A 8 0.21 5.04 -4.78
C VAL A 8 1.58 5.21 -5.41
N LEU A 9 1.59 5.67 -6.65
CA LEU A 9 2.79 5.88 -7.44
C LEU A 9 2.99 7.37 -7.69
N ARG A 10 4.24 7.78 -7.78
CA ARG A 10 4.60 9.12 -8.24
C ARG A 10 5.89 9.04 -9.06
N GLU A 11 6.15 10.07 -9.85
CA GLU A 11 7.40 10.19 -10.58
C GLU A 11 8.07 11.49 -10.19
N THR A 12 9.33 11.42 -9.76
CA THR A 12 10.13 12.56 -9.35
C THR A 12 11.49 12.48 -10.05
N PHE A 13 11.84 13.51 -10.82
CA PHE A 13 13.10 13.52 -11.58
C PHE A 13 13.31 12.25 -12.40
N GLU A 14 12.26 11.81 -13.10
CA GLU A 14 12.25 10.61 -13.94
C GLU A 14 12.42 9.30 -13.17
N VAL A 15 12.30 9.33 -11.84
CA VAL A 15 12.31 8.13 -11.00
C VAL A 15 10.91 7.83 -10.54
N ALA A 16 10.40 6.65 -10.89
CA ALA A 16 9.11 6.18 -10.39
C ALA A 16 9.27 5.71 -8.94
N GLU A 17 8.35 6.13 -8.08
CA GLU A 17 8.37 5.82 -6.66
C GLU A 17 7.03 5.28 -6.19
N LEU A 18 7.10 4.41 -5.19
CA LEU A 18 5.96 3.73 -4.58
C LEU A 18 5.84 4.16 -3.12
N LEU A 19 4.64 4.52 -2.69
CA LEU A 19 4.38 4.87 -1.31
C LEU A 19 4.44 3.63 -0.42
N VAL A 20 5.26 3.70 0.63
CA VAL A 20 5.42 2.65 1.65
C VAL A 20 5.48 3.30 3.03
N PHE A 21 5.46 2.50 4.08
CA PHE A 21 5.62 3.03 5.42
C PHE A 21 6.44 2.11 6.32
N GLN A 22 7.04 2.71 7.33
CA GLN A 22 7.72 1.99 8.41
C GLN A 22 6.72 1.77 9.54
N HIS A 23 6.39 0.51 9.79
CA HIS A 23 5.62 0.11 10.97
C HIS A 23 6.56 0.09 12.19
N PRO A 24 6.15 0.58 13.36
CA PRO A 24 7.04 0.64 14.51
C PRO A 24 7.52 -0.74 15.01
N LEU A 25 6.75 -1.80 14.72
CA LEU A 25 7.03 -3.14 15.22
C LEU A 25 7.25 -4.19 14.13
N ALA A 26 6.89 -3.90 12.89
CA ALA A 26 6.79 -4.94 11.86
C ALA A 26 7.49 -4.60 10.54
N GLY A 27 8.35 -3.60 10.53
CA GLY A 27 9.16 -3.27 9.36
C GLY A 27 8.44 -2.46 8.29
N ILE A 28 9.00 -2.48 7.09
CA ILE A 28 8.47 -1.72 5.95
C ILE A 28 7.34 -2.48 5.28
N GLN A 29 6.26 -1.77 5.02
CA GLN A 29 5.02 -2.35 4.52
C GLN A 29 4.37 -1.46 3.45
N LEU A 30 3.49 -2.08 2.68
CA LEU A 30 2.49 -1.39 1.87
C LEU A 30 1.21 -1.27 2.68
N VAL A 31 0.39 -0.27 2.38
CA VAL A 31 -0.96 -0.20 2.93
C VAL A 31 -1.72 -1.45 2.49
N LYS A 32 -2.37 -2.10 3.43
CA LYS A 32 -3.14 -3.31 3.18
C LYS A 32 -4.23 -3.45 4.23
N GLY A 33 -5.40 -3.90 3.82
CA GLY A 33 -6.47 -4.14 4.76
C GLY A 33 -7.49 -5.14 4.24
N THR A 34 -8.45 -5.46 5.09
CA THR A 34 -9.48 -6.44 4.80
C THR A 34 -10.60 -5.82 3.97
N ILE A 35 -11.03 -6.53 2.93
CA ILE A 35 -12.24 -6.16 2.20
C ILE A 35 -13.42 -6.61 3.06
N GLU A 36 -14.28 -5.67 3.44
CA GLU A 36 -15.43 -5.95 4.29
C GLU A 36 -16.56 -6.62 3.51
N PRO A 37 -17.46 -7.36 4.19
CA PRO A 37 -18.61 -7.98 3.52
C PRO A 37 -19.43 -6.95 2.75
N GLY A 38 -19.69 -7.23 1.46
CA GLY A 38 -20.46 -6.34 0.60
C GLY A 38 -19.69 -5.14 0.05
N GLU A 39 -18.45 -4.97 0.45
CA GLU A 39 -17.61 -3.88 -0.03
C GLU A 39 -16.91 -4.25 -1.35
N LEU A 40 -16.92 -3.34 -2.31
CA LEU A 40 -16.16 -3.55 -3.55
C LEU A 40 -14.65 -3.36 -3.28
N PRO A 41 -13.78 -4.15 -3.92
CA PRO A 41 -12.34 -4.00 -3.71
C PRO A 41 -11.81 -2.58 -3.98
N GLU A 42 -12.30 -1.91 -5.02
CA GLU A 42 -11.88 -0.54 -5.34
C GLU A 42 -12.26 0.45 -4.22
N HIS A 43 -13.40 0.26 -3.56
CA HIS A 43 -13.82 1.10 -2.44
C HIS A 43 -13.00 0.76 -1.18
N ALA A 44 -12.73 -0.52 -0.95
CA ALA A 44 -11.89 -0.94 0.16
C ALA A 44 -10.47 -0.36 0.05
N ALA A 45 -9.94 -0.29 -1.17
CA ALA A 45 -8.61 0.30 -1.40
C ALA A 45 -8.56 1.76 -0.96
N LEU A 46 -9.57 2.55 -1.34
CA LEU A 46 -9.63 3.96 -0.96
C LEU A 46 -9.84 4.14 0.55
N ARG A 47 -10.68 3.31 1.15
CA ARG A 47 -10.94 3.34 2.60
C ARG A 47 -9.68 3.01 3.39
N GLU A 48 -8.99 1.93 3.04
CA GLU A 48 -7.76 1.52 3.73
C GLU A 48 -6.65 2.56 3.55
N LEU A 49 -6.54 3.14 2.36
CA LEU A 49 -5.56 4.21 2.12
C LEU A 49 -5.81 5.38 3.06
N SER A 50 -7.07 5.79 3.20
CA SER A 50 -7.46 6.88 4.10
C SER A 50 -7.16 6.54 5.56
N GLU A 51 -7.55 5.34 6.00
CA GLU A 51 -7.39 4.93 7.40
C GLU A 51 -5.92 4.81 7.81
N GLU A 52 -5.07 4.25 6.95
CA GLU A 52 -3.68 3.97 7.31
C GLU A 52 -2.72 5.11 6.99
N SER A 53 -2.98 5.86 5.92
CA SER A 53 -2.06 6.93 5.49
C SER A 53 -2.56 8.34 5.71
N GLY A 54 -3.87 8.52 5.93
CA GLY A 54 -4.50 9.83 6.00
C GLY A 54 -4.82 10.43 4.64
N ILE A 55 -4.49 9.76 3.54
CA ILE A 55 -4.87 10.23 2.21
C ILE A 55 -6.35 9.95 1.99
N SER A 56 -7.19 10.96 2.24
CA SER A 56 -8.65 10.81 2.22
C SER A 56 -9.29 11.18 0.90
N ARG A 57 -8.57 11.86 0.01
CA ARG A 57 -9.08 12.28 -1.30
C ARG A 57 -8.22 11.64 -2.39
N ALA A 58 -8.70 10.53 -2.90
CA ALA A 58 -8.04 9.79 -3.96
C ALA A 58 -9.08 9.12 -4.84
N SER A 59 -8.69 8.74 -6.04
CA SER A 59 -9.53 7.97 -6.94
C SER A 59 -8.78 6.75 -7.44
N ASN A 60 -9.52 5.71 -7.82
CA ASN A 60 -8.95 4.53 -8.46
C ASN A 60 -8.57 4.87 -9.90
N VAL A 61 -7.36 4.47 -10.30
CA VAL A 61 -6.88 4.63 -11.68
C VAL A 61 -7.07 3.32 -12.44
N ARG A 62 -6.58 2.22 -11.89
CA ARG A 62 -6.70 0.89 -12.49
C ARG A 62 -6.39 -0.20 -11.48
N THR A 63 -6.85 -1.41 -11.77
CA THR A 63 -6.43 -2.59 -11.02
C THR A 63 -5.11 -3.12 -11.58
N LEU A 64 -4.28 -3.68 -10.69
CA LEU A 64 -3.11 -4.46 -11.09
C LEU A 64 -3.40 -5.95 -11.04
N GLY A 65 -4.59 -6.34 -10.60
CA GLY A 65 -5.01 -7.73 -10.52
C GLY A 65 -5.02 -8.28 -9.10
N THR A 66 -5.23 -9.58 -9.01
CA THR A 66 -5.24 -10.30 -7.75
C THR A 66 -4.04 -11.22 -7.66
N TRP A 67 -3.65 -11.52 -6.43
CA TRP A 67 -2.42 -12.27 -6.18
C TRP A 67 -2.59 -13.15 -4.95
N PRO A 68 -2.40 -14.47 -5.08
CA PRO A 68 -2.34 -15.34 -3.92
C PRO A 68 -1.03 -15.10 -3.18
N SER A 69 -1.12 -14.57 -1.98
CA SER A 69 0.06 -14.06 -1.26
C SER A 69 0.98 -15.17 -0.74
N GLY A 70 0.46 -16.38 -0.56
CA GLY A 70 1.18 -17.44 0.14
C GLY A 70 1.33 -17.17 1.63
N HIS A 71 0.59 -16.20 2.18
CA HIS A 71 0.63 -15.80 3.57
C HIS A 71 -0.77 -15.89 4.17
N LYS A 72 -0.95 -16.75 5.17
CA LYS A 72 -2.24 -16.91 5.89
C LYS A 72 -3.44 -17.09 4.95
N GLU A 73 -3.23 -17.74 3.80
CA GLU A 73 -4.28 -17.99 2.81
C GLU A 73 -4.94 -16.71 2.28
N GLN A 74 -4.25 -15.58 2.35
CA GLN A 74 -4.77 -14.31 1.86
C GLN A 74 -4.60 -14.20 0.35
N VAL A 75 -5.64 -13.68 -0.31
CA VAL A 75 -5.57 -13.24 -1.70
C VAL A 75 -5.65 -11.72 -1.68
N TRP A 76 -4.69 -11.06 -2.32
CA TRP A 76 -4.60 -9.61 -2.34
C TRP A 76 -5.06 -9.05 -3.68
N SER A 77 -5.86 -8.00 -3.63
CA SER A 77 -6.31 -7.24 -4.79
C SER A 77 -5.56 -5.90 -4.80
N PHE A 78 -4.83 -5.60 -5.88
CA PHE A 78 -4.01 -4.40 -5.97
C PHE A 78 -4.69 -3.35 -6.84
N TRP A 79 -4.78 -2.13 -6.33
CA TRP A 79 -5.42 -1.00 -7.01
C TRP A 79 -4.52 0.22 -7.00
N VAL A 80 -4.18 0.73 -8.19
CA VAL A 80 -3.46 2.00 -8.27
C VAL A 80 -4.45 3.11 -7.94
N CYS A 81 -4.08 3.91 -6.93
CA CYS A 81 -4.88 5.02 -6.44
C CYS A 81 -4.13 6.33 -6.67
N GLN A 82 -4.84 7.34 -7.13
CA GLN A 82 -4.28 8.67 -7.41
C GLN A 82 -4.76 9.65 -6.36
N PRO A 83 -3.89 10.16 -5.48
CA PRO A 83 -4.26 11.24 -4.57
C PRO A 83 -4.66 12.49 -5.36
N ARG A 84 -5.65 13.23 -4.84
CA ARG A 84 -6.12 14.46 -5.47
C ARG A 84 -5.05 15.54 -5.48
N THR A 85 -4.25 15.60 -4.41
CA THR A 85 -3.09 16.48 -4.31
C THR A 85 -1.85 15.66 -4.05
N PRO A 86 -0.67 16.09 -4.55
CA PRO A 86 0.57 15.35 -4.30
C PRO A 86 0.85 15.22 -2.80
N PRO A 87 1.06 14.00 -2.28
CA PRO A 87 1.42 13.83 -0.88
C PRO A 87 2.82 14.39 -0.61
N PRO A 88 3.13 14.71 0.66
CA PRO A 88 4.49 15.13 1.04
C PRO A 88 5.53 14.05 0.75
N ASN A 89 6.82 14.42 0.82
CA ASN A 89 7.91 13.48 0.68
C ASN A 89 7.97 12.46 1.83
N ASN A 90 7.52 12.86 3.01
CA ASN A 90 7.39 11.97 4.15
C ASN A 90 6.42 12.57 5.16
N TRP A 91 5.77 11.72 5.93
CA TRP A 91 4.89 12.14 7.02
C TRP A 91 4.64 10.98 7.97
N VAL A 92 4.04 11.30 9.11
CA VAL A 92 3.63 10.32 10.10
C VAL A 92 2.11 10.36 10.21
N HIS A 93 1.47 9.21 10.19
CA HIS A 93 0.03 9.10 10.38
C HIS A 93 -0.26 8.09 11.49
N ARG A 94 -1.17 8.46 12.39
CA ARG A 94 -1.62 7.56 13.45
C ARG A 94 -2.77 6.71 12.91
N ALA A 95 -2.50 5.43 12.70
CA ALA A 95 -3.54 4.47 12.32
C ALA A 95 -4.20 3.92 13.59
N ALA A 96 -5.53 3.79 13.57
CA ALA A 96 -6.29 3.34 14.72
C ALA A 96 -6.20 1.83 14.95
N ASP A 97 -5.79 1.07 13.95
CA ASP A 97 -5.74 -0.38 14.03
C ASP A 97 -4.74 -0.87 15.08
N ASP A 98 -5.03 -2.03 15.68
CA ASP A 98 -4.17 -2.71 16.66
C ASP A 98 -3.79 -1.82 17.85
N GLY A 99 -4.71 -0.99 18.33
CA GLY A 99 -4.48 -0.11 19.47
C GLY A 99 -3.81 1.20 19.12
N GLY A 100 -3.63 1.48 17.85
CA GLY A 100 -3.07 2.72 17.35
C GLY A 100 -1.56 2.69 17.25
N HIS A 101 -1.04 2.85 16.04
CA HIS A 101 0.39 2.92 15.77
C HIS A 101 0.70 4.13 14.91
N LEU A 102 1.92 4.66 15.07
CA LEU A 102 2.43 5.73 14.21
C LEU A 102 3.15 5.10 13.02
N PHE A 103 2.59 5.29 11.84
CA PHE A 103 3.17 4.82 10.59
C PHE A 103 3.96 5.95 9.94
N ARG A 104 5.23 5.70 9.61
CA ARG A 104 6.11 6.67 8.97
C ARG A 104 6.11 6.44 7.48
N PHE A 105 5.42 7.29 6.73
CA PHE A 105 5.30 7.17 5.28
C PHE A 105 6.48 7.82 4.56
N PHE A 106 6.94 7.14 3.52
CA PHE A 106 8.02 7.61 2.65
C PHE A 106 7.89 6.94 1.27
N TRP A 107 8.78 7.30 0.37
CA TRP A 107 8.73 6.81 -1.00
C TRP A 107 9.90 5.89 -1.27
N HIS A 108 9.62 4.74 -1.86
CA HIS A 108 10.60 3.75 -2.25
C HIS A 108 10.70 3.73 -3.77
N PRO A 109 11.92 3.66 -4.37
CA PRO A 109 12.02 3.51 -5.82
C PRO A 109 11.23 2.28 -6.28
N LEU A 110 10.31 2.47 -7.22
CA LEU A 110 9.40 1.40 -7.65
C LEU A 110 10.15 0.13 -8.07
N PHE A 111 11.25 0.30 -8.79
CA PHE A 111 12.07 -0.82 -9.27
C PHE A 111 13.29 -1.09 -8.40
N GLY A 112 13.35 -0.49 -7.23
CA GLY A 112 14.41 -0.75 -6.25
C GLY A 112 14.18 -2.04 -5.48
N ALA A 113 15.27 -2.70 -5.11
CA ALA A 113 15.19 -3.92 -4.30
C ALA A 113 14.71 -3.58 -2.87
N PRO A 114 13.90 -4.44 -2.25
CA PRO A 114 13.54 -4.26 -0.85
C PRO A 114 14.73 -4.63 0.06
N SER A 115 14.80 -3.96 1.23
CA SER A 115 15.78 -4.31 2.24
C SER A 115 15.28 -5.47 3.10
N GLU A 116 16.14 -5.94 4.01
CA GLU A 116 15.77 -6.97 4.98
C GLU A 116 14.72 -6.51 5.98
N GLN A 117 14.49 -5.19 6.08
CA GLN A 117 13.45 -4.65 6.95
C GLN A 117 12.03 -4.91 6.43
N TRP A 118 11.90 -5.32 5.18
CA TRP A 118 10.61 -5.69 4.61
C TRP A 118 10.27 -7.12 5.02
N HIS A 119 9.05 -7.33 5.56
CA HIS A 119 8.55 -8.68 5.78
C HIS A 119 8.51 -9.43 4.42
N PRO A 120 8.81 -10.75 4.39
CA PRO A 120 8.86 -11.50 3.14
C PRO A 120 7.62 -11.37 2.24
N VAL A 121 6.42 -11.31 2.82
CA VAL A 121 5.19 -11.14 2.03
C VAL A 121 5.20 -9.80 1.29
N TYR A 122 5.70 -8.75 1.91
CA TYR A 122 5.78 -7.43 1.27
C TYR A 122 6.90 -7.36 0.24
N GLN A 123 7.99 -8.10 0.42
CA GLN A 123 9.02 -8.24 -0.62
C GLN A 123 8.42 -8.87 -1.88
N ARG A 124 7.61 -9.92 -1.71
CA ARG A 124 6.94 -10.57 -2.83
C ARG A 124 5.87 -9.69 -3.46
N ALA A 125 5.12 -8.94 -2.65
CA ALA A 125 4.12 -7.99 -3.14
C ALA A 125 4.76 -6.90 -3.98
N LEU A 126 5.90 -6.36 -3.56
CA LEU A 126 6.66 -5.39 -4.34
C LEU A 126 7.01 -5.96 -5.72
N ARG A 127 7.47 -7.18 -5.77
CA ARG A 127 7.80 -7.85 -7.04
C ARG A 127 6.57 -7.98 -7.93
N PHE A 128 5.44 -8.36 -7.34
CA PHE A 128 4.19 -8.42 -8.10
C PHE A 128 3.85 -7.06 -8.73
N ILE A 129 3.95 -5.99 -7.94
CA ILE A 129 3.68 -4.63 -8.43
C ILE A 129 4.64 -4.27 -9.56
N GLN A 130 5.93 -4.53 -9.38
CA GLN A 130 6.95 -4.24 -10.41
C GLN A 130 6.64 -4.92 -11.74
N ASN A 131 6.10 -6.13 -11.70
CA ASN A 131 5.77 -6.89 -12.91
C ASN A 131 4.42 -6.47 -13.52
N ALA A 132 3.56 -5.83 -12.74
CA ALA A 132 2.19 -5.49 -13.17
C ALA A 132 2.06 -4.05 -13.69
N VAL A 133 2.99 -3.18 -13.34
CA VAL A 133 2.94 -1.77 -13.78
C VAL A 133 3.51 -1.56 -15.16
#